data_1b78148191e87db19668159ca1893481
#
_entry.id   1b78148191e87db19668159ca1893481
#
_cell.length_a   1.000
_cell.length_b   1.000
_cell.length_c   1.000
_cell.angle_alpha   90.00
_cell.angle_beta   90.00
_cell.angle_gamma   90.00
#
_symmetry.space_group_name_H-M   'P 1'
#
loop_
_entity.id
_entity.type
_entity.pdbx_description
1 polymer ?
#
loop_
_entity_poly.entity_id
_entity_poly.type
_entity_poly.pdbx_seq_one_letter_code
_entity_poly.pdbx_strand_id
1 'polypeptide(L)'
;AALLHGDYYCERVASLVRRALERMASLAAKVPAHDEEAAAAIMETLVLTGIAMQLAKCTRPASGTEHIISHYWECKKLTHGVISDYHGKKVGVATLVVADIYHKLGKLPKPVAHPEHIDWEDVKQHYGPELTPDMMKFNEPNTIVDEIDPKLVTEKWDEIMKIIDEEIPSTERLRELFALAHAATTPEQIAVDRDLFRDGIRYHIFMRRRVTIMRVLPMVDIDPLNVYEGK
;
A
#
# COMPACT_ATOMS: atom_id res chain seq x y z
N ALA A 1 -12.28 -0.01 -0.88
CA ALA A 1 -12.81 1.34 -1.14
C ALA A 1 -14.20 1.29 -1.77
N ALA A 2 -14.40 0.52 -2.85
CA ALA A 2 -15.74 0.39 -3.48
C ALA A 2 -16.78 -0.21 -2.54
N LEU A 3 -16.41 -1.24 -1.77
CA LEU A 3 -17.32 -1.93 -0.85
C LEU A 3 -17.71 -1.09 0.39
N LEU A 4 -16.79 -0.26 0.89
CA LEU A 4 -16.96 0.44 2.16
C LEU A 4 -17.35 1.90 2.00
N HIS A 5 -16.95 2.53 0.89
CA HIS A 5 -17.09 3.98 0.70
C HIS A 5 -17.79 4.33 -0.63
N GLY A 6 -18.08 3.33 -1.47
CA GLY A 6 -18.72 3.56 -2.76
C GLY A 6 -17.81 4.17 -3.83
N ASP A 7 -16.49 4.05 -3.66
CA ASP A 7 -15.54 4.54 -4.65
C ASP A 7 -15.67 3.80 -5.97
N TYR A 8 -15.43 4.53 -7.06
CA TYR A 8 -15.48 3.96 -8.40
C TYR A 8 -14.55 2.77 -8.56
N TYR A 9 -15.09 1.67 -9.05
CA TYR A 9 -14.38 0.47 -9.49
C TYR A 9 -14.80 0.09 -10.90
N CYS A 10 -13.86 -0.32 -11.72
CA CYS A 10 -14.12 -0.78 -13.08
C CYS A 10 -13.31 -2.03 -13.40
N GLU A 11 -13.97 -3.16 -13.56
CA GLU A 11 -13.35 -4.44 -13.87
C GLU A 11 -12.51 -4.40 -15.15
N ARG A 12 -12.93 -3.66 -16.17
CA ARG A 12 -12.15 -3.52 -17.42
C ARG A 12 -10.81 -2.84 -17.18
N VAL A 13 -10.78 -1.81 -16.32
CA VAL A 13 -9.54 -1.11 -15.95
C VAL A 13 -8.67 -2.02 -15.07
N ALA A 14 -9.25 -2.71 -14.10
CA ALA A 14 -8.55 -3.66 -13.25
C ALA A 14 -7.93 -4.81 -14.08
N SER A 15 -8.70 -5.41 -15.01
CA SER A 15 -8.22 -6.47 -15.90
C SER A 15 -7.09 -6.01 -16.83
N LEU A 16 -7.10 -4.74 -17.25
CA LEU A 16 -6.01 -4.19 -18.06
C LEU A 16 -4.69 -4.21 -17.29
N VAL A 17 -4.72 -3.71 -16.05
CA VAL A 17 -3.53 -3.69 -15.17
C VAL A 17 -3.09 -5.10 -14.81
N ARG A 18 -4.03 -5.98 -14.42
CA ARG A 18 -3.75 -7.39 -14.06
C ARG A 18 -2.99 -8.12 -15.17
N ARG A 19 -3.48 -8.05 -16.41
CA ARG A 19 -2.81 -8.70 -17.55
C ARG A 19 -1.43 -8.13 -17.83
N ALA A 20 -1.25 -6.83 -17.67
CA ALA A 20 0.06 -6.19 -17.85
C ALA A 20 1.06 -6.68 -16.76
N LEU A 21 0.61 -6.78 -15.51
CA LEU A 21 1.42 -7.30 -14.41
C LEU A 21 1.76 -8.79 -14.58
N GLU A 22 0.82 -9.62 -15.03
CA GLU A 22 1.04 -11.04 -15.31
C GLU A 22 2.11 -11.24 -16.39
N ARG A 23 2.04 -10.47 -17.47
CA ARG A 23 3.07 -10.51 -18.53
C ARG A 23 4.44 -10.09 -18.00
N MET A 24 4.52 -8.99 -17.27
CA MET A 24 5.78 -8.52 -16.68
C MET A 24 6.34 -9.57 -15.70
N ALA A 25 5.50 -10.15 -14.85
CA ALA A 25 5.90 -11.18 -13.89
C ALA A 25 6.44 -12.44 -14.56
N SER A 26 5.87 -12.84 -15.70
CA SER A 26 6.34 -14.01 -16.48
C SER A 26 7.76 -13.84 -17.02
N LEU A 27 8.24 -12.60 -17.14
CA LEU A 27 9.56 -12.25 -17.67
C LEU A 27 10.55 -11.81 -16.55
N ALA A 28 10.18 -11.95 -15.28
CA ALA A 28 11.00 -11.48 -14.15
C ALA A 28 12.45 -12.03 -14.20
N ALA A 29 12.64 -13.29 -14.54
CA ALA A 29 13.96 -13.94 -14.63
C ALA A 29 14.85 -13.36 -15.75
N LYS A 30 14.28 -12.68 -16.73
CA LYS A 30 15.02 -12.06 -17.83
C LYS A 30 15.49 -10.64 -17.54
N VAL A 31 14.94 -10.00 -16.49
CA VAL A 31 15.25 -8.60 -16.14
C VAL A 31 16.75 -8.38 -15.83
N PRO A 32 17.44 -9.23 -15.04
CA PRO A 32 18.85 -9.02 -14.74
C PRO A 32 19.77 -9.15 -15.97
N ALA A 33 19.34 -9.84 -16.99
CA ALA A 33 20.08 -9.99 -18.25
C ALA A 33 19.85 -8.82 -19.23
N HIS A 34 19.08 -7.79 -18.83
CA HIS A 34 18.70 -6.67 -19.70
C HIS A 34 18.01 -7.11 -20.99
N ASP A 35 17.23 -8.18 -20.93
CA ASP A 35 16.49 -8.73 -22.06
C ASP A 35 15.51 -7.72 -22.64
N GLU A 36 15.50 -7.58 -23.98
CA GLU A 36 14.67 -6.58 -24.67
C GLU A 36 13.16 -6.85 -24.49
N GLU A 37 12.74 -8.12 -24.45
CA GLU A 37 11.35 -8.47 -24.23
C GLU A 37 10.91 -8.12 -22.80
N ALA A 38 11.76 -8.36 -21.81
CA ALA A 38 11.51 -7.96 -20.43
C ALA A 38 11.43 -6.43 -20.29
N ALA A 39 12.34 -5.70 -20.90
CA ALA A 39 12.32 -4.23 -20.92
C ALA A 39 11.05 -3.69 -21.59
N ALA A 40 10.65 -4.27 -22.73
CA ALA A 40 9.42 -3.91 -23.43
C ALA A 40 8.17 -4.19 -22.57
N ALA A 41 8.11 -5.32 -21.87
CA ALA A 41 6.99 -5.66 -20.97
C ALA A 41 6.90 -4.71 -19.76
N ILE A 42 8.02 -4.30 -19.19
CA ILE A 42 8.05 -3.29 -18.12
C ILE A 42 7.50 -1.96 -18.63
N MET A 43 7.98 -1.48 -19.79
CA MET A 43 7.53 -0.23 -20.38
C MET A 43 6.04 -0.28 -20.75
N GLU A 44 5.58 -1.37 -21.35
CA GLU A 44 4.16 -1.58 -21.63
C GLU A 44 3.31 -1.53 -20.37
N THR A 45 3.74 -2.19 -19.28
CA THR A 45 3.04 -2.16 -18.01
C THR A 45 2.92 -0.74 -17.45
N LEU A 46 3.99 0.04 -17.50
CA LEU A 46 3.98 1.45 -17.06
C LEU A 46 3.01 2.30 -17.90
N VAL A 47 3.00 2.13 -19.22
CA VAL A 47 2.08 2.85 -20.13
C VAL A 47 0.63 2.44 -19.86
N LEU A 48 0.36 1.13 -19.76
CA LEU A 48 -1.00 0.62 -19.52
C LEU A 48 -1.55 1.04 -18.15
N THR A 49 -0.72 1.08 -17.11
CA THR A 49 -1.15 1.60 -15.81
C THR A 49 -1.41 3.11 -15.86
N GLY A 50 -0.64 3.86 -16.64
CA GLY A 50 -0.91 5.28 -16.93
C GLY A 50 -2.25 5.49 -17.62
N ILE A 51 -2.55 4.71 -18.65
CA ILE A 51 -3.85 4.72 -19.35
C ILE A 51 -4.99 4.32 -18.37
N ALA A 52 -4.77 3.29 -17.56
CA ALA A 52 -5.74 2.86 -16.55
C ALA A 52 -6.09 3.98 -15.56
N MET A 53 -5.11 4.75 -15.10
CA MET A 53 -5.33 5.93 -14.24
C MET A 53 -6.15 7.02 -14.96
N GLN A 54 -5.86 7.28 -16.23
CA GLN A 54 -6.63 8.25 -17.02
C GLN A 54 -8.09 7.80 -17.20
N LEU A 55 -8.33 6.54 -17.51
CA LEU A 55 -9.67 5.97 -17.66
C LEU A 55 -10.46 5.98 -16.35
N ALA A 56 -9.81 5.67 -15.23
CA ALA A 56 -10.40 5.71 -13.90
C ALA A 56 -10.53 7.12 -13.33
N LYS A 57 -9.90 8.12 -13.95
CA LYS A 57 -9.80 9.51 -13.46
C LYS A 57 -9.25 9.61 -12.02
N CYS A 58 -8.44 8.66 -11.61
CA CYS A 58 -7.78 8.61 -10.31
C CYS A 58 -6.53 7.74 -10.38
N THR A 59 -5.66 7.84 -9.36
CA THR A 59 -4.38 7.10 -9.31
C THR A 59 -4.50 5.68 -8.74
N ARG A 60 -5.69 5.23 -8.33
CA ARG A 60 -5.89 3.91 -7.68
C ARG A 60 -5.43 2.71 -8.52
N PRO A 61 -5.57 2.70 -9.86
CA PRO A 61 -5.10 1.57 -10.65
C PRO A 61 -3.60 1.29 -10.55
N ALA A 62 -2.79 2.27 -10.14
CA ALA A 62 -1.34 2.14 -10.06
C ALA A 62 -0.77 2.50 -8.68
N SER A 63 -1.58 2.96 -7.73
CA SER A 63 -1.10 3.47 -6.44
C SER A 63 -2.00 3.03 -5.31
N GLY A 64 -1.56 2.07 -4.53
CA GLY A 64 -2.23 1.54 -3.36
C GLY A 64 -1.54 1.94 -2.04
N THR A 65 -1.68 1.10 -1.04
CA THR A 65 -1.07 1.24 0.29
C THR A 65 0.46 1.30 0.22
N GLU A 66 1.06 0.47 -0.61
CA GLU A 66 2.51 0.38 -0.82
C GLU A 66 3.12 1.71 -1.28
N HIS A 67 2.43 2.43 -2.15
CA HIS A 67 2.85 3.77 -2.56
C HIS A 67 2.78 4.77 -1.42
N ILE A 68 1.75 4.70 -0.59
CA ILE A 68 1.59 5.64 0.53
C ILE A 68 2.70 5.40 1.57
N ILE A 69 3.05 4.15 1.86
CA ILE A 69 4.18 3.81 2.72
C ILE A 69 5.49 4.34 2.14
N SER A 70 5.74 4.10 0.85
CA SER A 70 6.90 4.62 0.13
C SER A 70 7.02 6.14 0.22
N HIS A 71 5.92 6.87 0.05
CA HIS A 71 5.89 8.32 0.20
C HIS A 71 6.14 8.78 1.64
N TYR A 72 5.64 8.05 2.66
CA TYR A 72 5.96 8.37 4.04
C TYR A 72 7.48 8.33 4.28
N TRP A 73 8.14 7.24 3.89
CA TRP A 73 9.59 7.12 4.01
C TRP A 73 10.33 8.22 3.25
N GLU A 74 9.88 8.55 2.05
CA GLU A 74 10.48 9.59 1.22
C GLU A 74 10.36 10.98 1.84
N CYS A 75 9.16 11.38 2.24
CA CYS A 75 8.92 12.67 2.88
C CYS A 75 9.70 12.82 4.18
N LYS A 76 9.74 11.79 5.03
CA LYS A 76 10.52 11.80 6.27
C LYS A 76 12.03 11.96 6.01
N LYS A 77 12.58 11.31 5.00
CA LYS A 77 13.98 11.51 4.62
C LYS A 77 14.25 12.93 4.12
N LEU A 78 13.35 13.48 3.31
CA LEU A 78 13.48 14.83 2.78
C LEU A 78 13.50 15.91 3.87
N THR A 79 12.73 15.75 4.97
CA THR A 79 12.79 16.69 6.10
C THR A 79 14.16 16.72 6.79
N HIS A 80 14.97 15.67 6.62
CA HIS A 80 16.34 15.61 7.12
C HIS A 80 17.40 15.90 6.03
N GLY A 81 16.99 16.41 4.88
CA GLY A 81 17.89 16.70 3.76
C GLY A 81 18.49 15.46 3.09
N VAL A 82 17.92 14.27 3.35
CA VAL A 82 18.42 13.01 2.78
C VAL A 82 17.65 12.67 1.51
N ILE A 83 18.38 12.51 0.40
CA ILE A 83 17.78 12.03 -0.85
C ILE A 83 17.43 10.55 -0.68
N SER A 84 16.18 10.23 -0.94
CA SER A 84 15.67 8.86 -0.86
C SER A 84 16.12 8.04 -2.08
N ASP A 85 16.16 6.71 -1.95
CA ASP A 85 16.41 5.80 -3.08
C ASP A 85 15.29 5.90 -4.14
N TYR A 86 15.46 5.24 -5.28
CA TYR A 86 14.49 5.22 -6.36
C TYR A 86 13.09 4.83 -5.87
N HIS A 87 12.09 5.56 -6.34
CA HIS A 87 10.68 5.37 -5.92
C HIS A 87 10.22 3.91 -6.11
N GLY A 88 10.50 3.30 -7.27
CA GLY A 88 10.10 1.92 -7.56
C GLY A 88 10.69 0.89 -6.60
N LYS A 89 11.93 1.08 -6.13
CA LYS A 89 12.52 0.18 -5.12
C LYS A 89 11.78 0.25 -3.78
N LYS A 90 11.43 1.46 -3.34
CA LYS A 90 10.66 1.68 -2.09
C LYS A 90 9.27 1.08 -2.19
N VAL A 91 8.58 1.32 -3.31
CA VAL A 91 7.26 0.73 -3.58
C VAL A 91 7.37 -0.79 -3.59
N GLY A 92 8.41 -1.36 -4.21
CA GLY A 92 8.64 -2.80 -4.21
C GLY A 92 8.76 -3.39 -2.80
N VAL A 93 9.63 -2.83 -1.96
CA VAL A 93 9.78 -3.28 -0.57
C VAL A 93 8.45 -3.13 0.19
N ALA A 94 7.76 -2.01 0.04
CA ALA A 94 6.45 -1.79 0.67
C ALA A 94 5.39 -2.78 0.17
N THR A 95 5.44 -3.22 -1.10
CA THR A 95 4.53 -4.24 -1.65
C THR A 95 4.66 -5.56 -0.90
N LEU A 96 5.89 -6.01 -0.62
CA LEU A 96 6.11 -7.24 0.16
C LEU A 96 5.57 -7.13 1.58
N VAL A 97 5.74 -5.98 2.23
CA VAL A 97 5.22 -5.70 3.58
C VAL A 97 3.70 -5.70 3.58
N VAL A 98 3.08 -5.01 2.64
CA VAL A 98 1.62 -4.90 2.55
C VAL A 98 0.97 -6.25 2.25
N ALA A 99 1.54 -7.02 1.32
CA ALA A 99 1.05 -8.37 1.01
C ALA A 99 1.12 -9.30 2.23
N ASP A 100 2.23 -9.27 2.98
CA ASP A 100 2.40 -10.06 4.20
C ASP A 100 1.35 -9.70 5.26
N ILE A 101 1.15 -8.40 5.51
CA ILE A 101 0.12 -7.93 6.46
C ILE A 101 -1.27 -8.37 6.00
N TYR A 102 -1.61 -8.18 4.73
CA TYR A 102 -2.94 -8.49 4.20
C TYR A 102 -3.28 -9.98 4.33
N HIS A 103 -2.36 -10.88 3.97
CA HIS A 103 -2.56 -12.32 4.13
C HIS A 103 -2.61 -12.75 5.60
N LYS A 104 -1.89 -12.07 6.50
CA LYS A 104 -1.96 -12.32 7.94
C LYS A 104 -3.29 -11.86 8.54
N LEU A 105 -3.84 -10.73 8.07
CA LEU A 105 -5.18 -10.27 8.49
C LEU A 105 -6.26 -11.31 8.22
N GLY A 106 -6.19 -12.02 7.09
CA GLY A 106 -7.12 -13.09 6.75
C GLY A 106 -7.10 -14.29 7.71
N LYS A 107 -6.06 -14.41 8.54
CA LYS A 107 -5.92 -15.47 9.57
C LYS A 107 -6.42 -15.04 10.95
N LEU A 108 -6.72 -13.77 11.13
CA LEU A 108 -7.24 -13.26 12.41
C LEU A 108 -8.75 -13.51 12.51
N PRO A 109 -9.28 -13.61 13.73
CA PRO A 109 -10.72 -13.65 13.94
C PRO A 109 -11.40 -12.43 13.32
N LYS A 110 -12.60 -12.59 12.80
CA LYS A 110 -13.41 -11.48 12.29
C LYS A 110 -13.62 -10.43 13.38
N PRO A 111 -13.17 -9.18 13.16
CA PRO A 111 -13.32 -8.14 14.15
C PRO A 111 -14.72 -7.51 14.14
N VAL A 112 -15.03 -6.79 15.19
CA VAL A 112 -16.18 -5.90 15.27
C VAL A 112 -15.66 -4.46 15.15
N ALA A 113 -16.12 -3.75 14.14
CA ALA A 113 -15.67 -2.38 13.91
C ALA A 113 -16.46 -1.36 14.75
N HIS A 114 -15.81 -0.28 15.08
CA HIS A 114 -16.31 0.89 15.80
C HIS A 114 -15.74 2.17 15.17
N PRO A 115 -16.25 3.36 15.52
CA PRO A 115 -15.61 4.62 15.13
C PRO A 115 -14.14 4.64 15.56
N GLU A 116 -13.25 5.13 14.69
CA GLU A 116 -11.83 5.18 15.03
C GLU A 116 -11.55 6.12 16.21
N HIS A 117 -10.52 5.80 16.96
CA HIS A 117 -9.93 6.69 17.97
C HIS A 117 -8.49 6.98 17.55
N ILE A 118 -8.16 8.27 17.38
CA ILE A 118 -6.83 8.70 16.94
C ILE A 118 -6.19 9.52 18.05
N ASP A 119 -5.00 9.12 18.48
CA ASP A 119 -4.11 9.97 19.26
C ASP A 119 -3.37 10.93 18.31
N TRP A 120 -3.96 12.11 18.10
CA TRP A 120 -3.39 13.12 17.21
C TRP A 120 -2.05 13.69 17.69
N GLU A 121 -1.77 13.65 18.98
CA GLU A 121 -0.48 14.12 19.50
C GLU A 121 0.63 13.13 19.13
N ASP A 122 0.37 11.83 19.27
CA ASP A 122 1.27 10.77 18.82
C ASP A 122 1.50 10.85 17.30
N VAL A 123 0.43 10.96 16.50
CA VAL A 123 0.54 11.09 15.04
C VAL A 123 1.38 12.31 14.65
N LYS A 124 1.11 13.48 15.20
CA LYS A 124 1.86 14.72 14.91
C LYS A 124 3.34 14.59 15.31
N GLN A 125 3.64 13.94 16.43
CA GLN A 125 5.00 13.69 16.89
C GLN A 125 5.78 12.87 15.84
N HIS A 126 5.18 11.82 15.27
CA HIS A 126 5.80 10.96 14.27
C HIS A 126 5.91 11.65 12.89
N TYR A 127 5.00 12.56 12.54
CA TYR A 127 5.13 13.35 11.32
C TYR A 127 6.18 14.46 11.45
N GLY A 128 6.29 15.06 12.62
CA GLY A 128 7.16 16.22 12.86
C GLY A 128 6.57 17.53 12.36
N PRO A 129 7.16 18.67 12.75
CA PRO A 129 6.59 19.99 12.49
C PRO A 129 6.50 20.34 10.99
N GLU A 130 7.38 19.82 10.16
CA GLU A 130 7.43 20.12 8.73
C GLU A 130 6.29 19.44 7.95
N LEU A 131 5.96 18.19 8.28
CA LEU A 131 4.95 17.40 7.55
C LEU A 131 3.56 17.49 8.15
N THR A 132 3.44 17.82 9.43
CA THR A 132 2.16 17.88 10.14
C THR A 132 1.14 18.80 9.46
N PRO A 133 1.47 20.03 9.00
CA PRO A 133 0.49 20.91 8.38
C PRO A 133 -0.13 20.31 7.11
N ASP A 134 0.67 19.63 6.30
CA ASP A 134 0.18 19.03 5.06
C ASP A 134 -0.60 17.73 5.32
N MET A 135 -0.17 16.93 6.30
CA MET A 135 -0.89 15.76 6.75
C MET A 135 -2.27 16.13 7.28
N MET A 136 -2.38 17.14 8.11
CA MET A 136 -3.65 17.57 8.70
C MET A 136 -4.66 18.03 7.64
N LYS A 137 -4.24 18.64 6.53
CA LYS A 137 -5.14 18.99 5.40
C LYS A 137 -5.94 17.80 4.83
N PHE A 138 -5.41 16.59 4.94
CA PHE A 138 -6.10 15.37 4.49
C PHE A 138 -7.02 14.76 5.55
N ASN A 139 -6.90 15.22 6.81
CA ASN A 139 -7.55 14.60 7.95
C ASN A 139 -8.48 15.55 8.74
N GLU A 140 -8.54 16.82 8.37
CA GLU A 140 -9.44 17.82 8.95
C GLU A 140 -10.55 18.21 7.96
N PRO A 141 -11.76 18.56 8.44
CA PRO A 141 -12.23 18.51 9.84
C PRO A 141 -12.54 17.08 10.33
N ASN A 142 -12.56 16.11 9.44
CA ASN A 142 -12.83 14.71 9.69
C ASN A 142 -11.97 13.84 8.78
N THR A 143 -11.68 12.61 9.20
CA THR A 143 -10.91 11.67 8.39
C THR A 143 -11.79 10.99 7.34
N ILE A 144 -11.17 10.25 6.41
CA ILE A 144 -11.94 9.53 5.37
C ILE A 144 -12.79 8.40 5.96
N VAL A 145 -12.39 7.80 7.07
CA VAL A 145 -13.14 6.68 7.66
C VAL A 145 -14.32 7.14 8.51
N ASP A 146 -14.39 8.41 8.89
CA ASP A 146 -15.60 9.00 9.48
C ASP A 146 -16.81 8.97 8.50
N GLU A 147 -16.54 8.79 7.21
CA GLU A 147 -17.57 8.62 6.16
C GLU A 147 -17.99 7.14 5.98
N ILE A 148 -17.41 6.22 6.76
CA ILE A 148 -17.66 4.78 6.66
C ILE A 148 -18.47 4.31 7.87
N ASP A 149 -19.61 3.62 7.63
CA ASP A 149 -20.35 2.98 8.71
C ASP A 149 -19.54 1.79 9.28
N PRO A 150 -19.20 1.79 10.59
CA PRO A 150 -18.51 0.67 11.21
C PRO A 150 -19.22 -0.68 11.04
N LYS A 151 -20.56 -0.70 11.02
CA LYS A 151 -21.32 -1.93 10.79
C LYS A 151 -21.01 -2.52 9.42
N LEU A 152 -20.87 -1.67 8.40
CA LEU A 152 -20.53 -2.11 7.04
C LEU A 152 -19.13 -2.73 7.01
N VAL A 153 -18.17 -2.19 7.76
CA VAL A 153 -16.82 -2.79 7.88
C VAL A 153 -16.92 -4.20 8.45
N THR A 154 -17.65 -4.37 9.56
CA THR A 154 -17.87 -5.69 10.17
C THR A 154 -18.56 -6.65 9.20
N GLU A 155 -19.63 -6.22 8.53
CA GLU A 155 -20.39 -7.06 7.60
C GLU A 155 -19.55 -7.51 6.40
N LYS A 156 -18.77 -6.60 5.83
CA LYS A 156 -17.98 -6.82 4.62
C LYS A 156 -16.60 -7.44 4.86
N TRP A 157 -16.19 -7.65 6.10
CA TRP A 157 -14.86 -8.12 6.44
C TRP A 157 -14.47 -9.42 5.71
N ASP A 158 -15.33 -10.43 5.76
CA ASP A 158 -15.05 -11.73 5.12
C ASP A 158 -14.96 -11.60 3.60
N GLU A 159 -15.80 -10.75 2.99
CA GLU A 159 -15.74 -10.46 1.56
C GLU A 159 -14.44 -9.75 1.18
N ILE A 160 -13.96 -8.82 2.02
CA ILE A 160 -12.68 -8.14 1.82
C ILE A 160 -11.51 -9.12 1.93
N MET A 161 -11.51 -9.99 2.94
CA MET A 161 -10.46 -11.01 3.11
C MET A 161 -10.43 -11.99 1.94
N LYS A 162 -11.59 -12.38 1.43
CA LYS A 162 -11.69 -13.20 0.23
C LYS A 162 -11.09 -12.51 -1.00
N ILE A 163 -11.37 -11.22 -1.22
CA ILE A 163 -10.78 -10.46 -2.33
C ILE A 163 -9.26 -10.40 -2.19
N ILE A 164 -8.73 -10.22 -0.98
CA ILE A 164 -7.28 -10.23 -0.73
C ILE A 164 -6.68 -11.57 -1.15
N ASP A 165 -7.29 -12.68 -0.75
CA ASP A 165 -6.80 -14.02 -1.06
C ASP A 165 -6.86 -14.34 -2.57
N GLU A 166 -7.88 -13.85 -3.26
CA GLU A 166 -8.07 -14.06 -4.70
C GLU A 166 -7.19 -13.16 -5.58
N GLU A 167 -6.94 -11.91 -5.17
CA GLU A 167 -6.36 -10.89 -6.04
C GLU A 167 -4.89 -10.57 -5.72
N ILE A 168 -4.42 -10.84 -4.50
CA ILE A 168 -3.05 -10.51 -4.08
C ILE A 168 -2.21 -11.79 -4.08
N PRO A 169 -1.13 -11.87 -4.88
CA PRO A 169 -0.24 -13.00 -4.85
C PRO A 169 0.34 -13.23 -3.45
N SER A 170 0.60 -14.49 -3.09
CA SER A 170 1.21 -14.80 -1.80
C SER A 170 2.55 -14.09 -1.62
N THR A 171 2.91 -13.82 -0.37
CA THR A 171 4.18 -13.16 -0.04
C THR A 171 5.37 -13.96 -0.56
N GLU A 172 5.30 -15.29 -0.51
CA GLU A 172 6.31 -16.22 -1.04
C GLU A 172 6.44 -16.05 -2.56
N ARG A 173 5.31 -16.01 -3.28
CA ARG A 173 5.33 -15.80 -4.74
C ARG A 173 5.90 -14.45 -5.13
N LEU A 174 5.57 -13.40 -4.41
CA LEU A 174 6.14 -12.08 -4.63
C LEU A 174 7.65 -12.08 -4.38
N ARG A 175 8.12 -12.70 -3.29
CA ARG A 175 9.55 -12.83 -2.98
C ARG A 175 10.31 -13.59 -4.06
N GLU A 176 9.74 -14.67 -4.60
CA GLU A 176 10.32 -15.40 -5.74
C GLU A 176 10.49 -14.49 -6.96
N LEU A 177 9.45 -13.74 -7.34
CA LEU A 177 9.51 -12.83 -8.49
C LEU A 177 10.56 -11.73 -8.28
N PHE A 178 10.64 -11.17 -7.08
CA PHE A 178 11.64 -10.16 -6.72
C PHE A 178 13.07 -10.72 -6.76
N ALA A 179 13.27 -11.95 -6.27
CA ALA A 179 14.55 -12.62 -6.34
C ALA A 179 14.98 -12.87 -7.79
N LEU A 180 14.07 -13.35 -8.64
CA LEU A 180 14.32 -13.55 -10.08
C LEU A 180 14.69 -12.24 -10.80
N ALA A 181 14.08 -11.15 -10.42
CA ALA A 181 14.34 -9.83 -11.00
C ALA A 181 15.55 -9.09 -10.36
N HIS A 182 16.22 -9.66 -9.35
CA HIS A 182 17.26 -9.02 -8.53
C HIS A 182 16.77 -7.70 -7.90
N ALA A 183 15.50 -7.62 -7.56
CA ALA A 183 14.90 -6.44 -6.96
C ALA A 183 15.17 -6.35 -5.45
N ALA A 184 15.13 -5.12 -4.90
CA ALA A 184 15.23 -4.92 -3.45
C ALA A 184 14.04 -5.54 -2.71
N THR A 185 14.32 -6.22 -1.59
CA THR A 185 13.33 -6.95 -0.78
C THR A 185 13.32 -6.54 0.69
N THR A 186 14.31 -5.75 1.12
CA THR A 186 14.45 -5.34 2.52
C THR A 186 14.59 -3.82 2.66
N PRO A 187 14.19 -3.25 3.81
CA PRO A 187 14.31 -1.81 4.07
C PRO A 187 15.76 -1.32 4.05
N GLU A 188 16.73 -2.15 4.45
CA GLU A 188 18.16 -1.79 4.44
C GLU A 188 18.65 -1.55 3.01
N GLN A 189 18.20 -2.33 2.03
CA GLN A 189 18.56 -2.18 0.61
C GLN A 189 18.07 -0.88 -0.02
N ILE A 190 17.15 -0.18 0.65
CA ILE A 190 16.61 1.13 0.25
C ILE A 190 16.98 2.22 1.28
N ALA A 191 17.95 1.93 2.15
CA ALA A 191 18.41 2.82 3.20
C ALA A 191 17.25 3.38 4.08
N VAL A 192 16.28 2.56 4.42
CA VAL A 192 15.23 2.83 5.41
C VAL A 192 15.62 2.12 6.69
N ASP A 193 15.88 2.88 7.75
CA ASP A 193 16.21 2.32 9.05
C ASP A 193 14.97 1.71 9.72
N ARG A 194 15.21 1.02 10.83
CA ARG A 194 14.17 0.27 11.54
C ARG A 194 13.03 1.16 12.05
N ASP A 195 13.34 2.34 12.56
CA ASP A 195 12.33 3.21 13.17
C ASP A 195 11.48 3.85 12.08
N LEU A 196 12.11 4.37 11.02
CA LEU A 196 11.40 4.90 9.87
C LEU A 196 10.54 3.82 9.16
N PHE A 197 11.04 2.57 9.12
CA PHE A 197 10.27 1.44 8.57
C PHE A 197 8.99 1.19 9.37
N ARG A 198 9.08 1.11 10.69
CA ARG A 198 7.96 0.88 11.60
C ARG A 198 6.95 2.03 11.56
N ASP A 199 7.44 3.25 11.56
CA ASP A 199 6.61 4.45 11.44
C ASP A 199 5.85 4.46 10.12
N GLY A 200 6.50 4.09 9.01
CA GLY A 200 5.85 3.97 7.71
C GLY A 200 4.70 2.99 7.72
N ILE A 201 4.81 1.84 8.41
CA ILE A 201 3.72 0.86 8.53
C ILE A 201 2.55 1.42 9.35
N ARG A 202 2.78 2.18 10.41
CA ARG A 202 1.72 2.71 11.28
C ARG A 202 1.08 3.99 10.77
N TYR A 203 1.91 4.95 10.35
CA TYR A 203 1.46 6.33 10.18
C TYR A 203 1.20 6.75 8.72
N HIS A 204 1.59 5.93 7.72
CA HIS A 204 1.30 6.25 6.32
C HIS A 204 -0.17 6.51 6.03
N ILE A 205 -1.07 5.92 6.80
CA ILE A 205 -2.52 5.98 6.62
C ILE A 205 -3.10 7.40 6.69
N PHE A 206 -2.36 8.35 7.27
CA PHE A 206 -2.76 9.76 7.38
C PHE A 206 -2.23 10.65 6.24
N MET A 207 -1.33 10.13 5.36
CA MET A 207 -0.73 10.93 4.28
C MET A 207 -1.66 11.25 3.13
N ARG A 208 -2.76 10.55 2.99
CA ARG A 208 -3.72 10.73 1.89
C ARG A 208 -5.14 10.44 2.37
N ARG A 209 -6.08 11.24 1.88
CA ARG A 209 -7.51 10.98 2.09
C ARG A 209 -7.95 9.82 1.18
N ARG A 210 -7.65 8.59 1.58
CA ARG A 210 -7.90 7.39 0.76
C ARG A 210 -8.32 6.20 1.62
N VAL A 211 -9.38 5.53 1.23
CA VAL A 211 -9.78 4.25 1.85
C VAL A 211 -8.89 3.14 1.32
N THR A 212 -8.14 2.51 2.22
CA THR A 212 -7.40 1.27 2.03
C THR A 212 -7.72 0.35 3.20
N ILE A 213 -7.40 -0.94 3.10
CA ILE A 213 -7.60 -1.82 4.25
C ILE A 213 -6.79 -1.36 5.46
N MET A 214 -5.55 -0.91 5.25
CA MET A 214 -4.71 -0.38 6.34
C MET A 214 -5.33 0.85 7.02
N ARG A 215 -6.01 1.71 6.25
CA ARG A 215 -6.68 2.91 6.79
C ARG A 215 -7.91 2.55 7.64
N VAL A 216 -8.49 1.37 7.43
CA VAL A 216 -9.64 0.87 8.19
C VAL A 216 -9.25 0.16 9.47
N LEU A 217 -7.99 -0.30 9.60
CA LEU A 217 -7.54 -1.06 10.78
C LEU A 217 -7.74 -0.36 12.12
N PRO A 218 -7.59 0.97 12.27
CA PRO A 218 -7.93 1.65 13.52
C PRO A 218 -9.40 1.50 13.95
N MET A 219 -10.32 1.27 13.02
CA MET A 219 -11.74 1.02 13.34
C MET A 219 -11.98 -0.37 13.96
N VAL A 220 -10.99 -1.24 13.95
CA VAL A 220 -11.06 -2.62 14.46
C VAL A 220 -9.95 -2.93 15.47
N ASP A 221 -9.27 -1.92 16.00
CA ASP A 221 -8.18 -2.01 17.00
C ASP A 221 -7.02 -2.93 16.58
N ILE A 222 -6.74 -3.00 15.28
CA ILE A 222 -5.63 -3.78 14.76
C ILE A 222 -4.45 -2.87 14.42
N ASP A 223 -3.31 -3.05 15.11
CA ASP A 223 -2.05 -2.42 14.75
C ASP A 223 -1.37 -3.22 13.61
N PRO A 224 -1.22 -2.64 12.41
CA PRO A 224 -0.62 -3.33 11.28
C PRO A 224 0.83 -3.77 11.52
N LEU A 225 1.56 -3.06 12.39
CA LEU A 225 2.92 -3.43 12.74
C LEU A 225 2.96 -4.70 13.60
N ASN A 226 2.03 -4.84 14.54
CA ASN A 226 1.91 -6.07 15.33
C ASN A 226 1.56 -7.27 14.44
N VAL A 227 0.66 -7.09 13.46
CA VAL A 227 0.34 -8.12 12.47
C VAL A 227 1.60 -8.50 11.66
N TYR A 228 2.38 -7.52 11.22
CA TYR A 228 3.63 -7.75 10.49
C TYR A 228 4.64 -8.54 11.32
N GLU A 229 4.85 -8.14 12.57
CA GLU A 229 5.81 -8.76 13.51
C GLU A 229 5.32 -10.10 14.11
N GLY A 230 4.05 -10.48 13.90
CA GLY A 230 3.48 -11.72 14.43
C GLY A 230 3.22 -11.70 15.94
N LYS A 231 2.79 -10.54 16.45
CA LYS A 231 2.48 -10.29 17.87
C LYS A 231 0.98 -10.27 18.13
#